data_ad5441225017d6c1a0f29375217ad91b
#
_entry.id   ad5441225017d6c1a0f29375217ad91b
#
_cell.length_a   1.000
_cell.length_b   1.000
_cell.length_c   1.000
_cell.angle_alpha   90.00
_cell.angle_beta   90.00
_cell.angle_gamma   90.00
#
_symmetry.space_group_name_H-M   'P 1'
#
loop_
_entity.id
_entity.type
_entity.pdbx_description
1 polymer ?
#
loop_
_entity_poly.entity_id
_entity_poly.type
_entity_poly.pdbx_seq_one_letter_code
_entity_poly.pdbx_strand_id
1 'polypeptide(L)'
;ERERFTARYQEASLYNRHVGNIYTGSLFLSFISLLENSSVLVAGDRIGFFSYGSGAVGEFFAGELVEGFENQLHIAEHKALLETRKMLTVEEYEEIFIEVVDSSGEQTFTREDNSPVTLTGVKNHERQYTIK
;
A
#
# COMPACT_ATOMS: atom_id res chain seq x y z
N GLU A 1 14.77 0.24 25.20
CA GLU A 1 13.88 1.14 24.41
C GLU A 1 14.28 1.14 22.93
N ARG A 2 15.56 1.37 22.60
CA ARG A 2 16.04 1.44 21.21
C ARG A 2 15.76 0.14 20.42
N GLU A 3 16.02 -1.02 20.99
CA GLU A 3 15.76 -2.32 20.34
C GLU A 3 14.26 -2.52 20.07
N ARG A 4 13.42 -2.17 21.03
CA ARG A 4 11.96 -2.23 20.91
C ARG A 4 11.47 -1.30 19.80
N PHE A 5 11.99 -0.08 19.74
CA PHE A 5 11.67 0.86 18.66
C PHE A 5 12.09 0.31 17.30
N THR A 6 13.33 -0.23 17.19
CA THR A 6 13.83 -0.79 15.93
C THR A 6 12.98 -1.94 15.43
N ALA A 7 12.58 -2.87 16.30
CA ALA A 7 11.70 -3.98 15.94
C ALA A 7 10.36 -3.48 15.41
N ARG A 8 9.71 -2.56 16.12
CA ARG A 8 8.43 -1.97 15.70
C ARG A 8 8.53 -1.21 14.38
N TYR A 9 9.61 -0.47 14.20
CA TYR A 9 9.87 0.23 12.94
C TYR A 9 10.01 -0.75 11.77
N GLN A 10 10.72 -1.86 11.97
CA GLN A 10 10.89 -2.88 10.93
C GLN A 10 9.56 -3.54 10.57
N GLU A 11 8.75 -3.93 11.57
CA GLU A 11 7.41 -4.49 11.38
C GLU A 11 6.49 -3.52 10.64
N ALA A 12 6.44 -2.26 11.06
CA ALA A 12 5.59 -1.24 10.45
C ALA A 12 6.02 -0.86 9.02
N SER A 13 7.31 -0.85 8.72
CA SER A 13 7.84 -0.42 7.42
C SER A 13 7.90 -1.53 6.37
N LEU A 14 7.60 -2.77 6.72
CA LEU A 14 7.81 -3.91 5.82
C LEU A 14 7.02 -3.76 4.51
N TYR A 15 5.72 -3.52 4.57
CA TYR A 15 4.89 -3.39 3.36
C TYR A 15 5.24 -2.13 2.56
N ASN A 16 5.57 -1.01 3.21
CA ASN A 16 6.01 0.19 2.49
C ASN A 16 7.30 -0.03 1.70
N ARG A 17 8.22 -0.86 2.20
CA ARG A 17 9.44 -1.22 1.45
C ARG A 17 9.15 -2.03 0.19
N HIS A 18 8.04 -2.78 0.19
CA HIS A 18 7.60 -3.55 -0.98
C HIS A 18 6.73 -2.76 -1.96
N VAL A 19 5.97 -1.79 -1.47
CA VAL A 19 5.01 -1.01 -2.29
C VAL A 19 5.59 0.34 -2.71
N GLY A 20 6.40 0.96 -1.86
CA GLY A 20 6.90 2.32 -2.04
C GLY A 20 5.95 3.37 -1.48
N ASN A 21 6.15 4.63 -1.87
CA ASN A 21 5.38 5.76 -1.38
C ASN A 21 4.02 5.85 -2.08
N ILE A 22 2.96 5.80 -1.30
CA ILE A 22 1.57 6.05 -1.73
C ILE A 22 0.96 7.24 -0.97
N TYR A 23 1.79 8.23 -0.66
CA TYR A 23 1.41 9.45 0.07
C TYR A 23 0.72 9.16 1.40
N THR A 24 -0.44 9.74 1.65
CA THR A 24 -1.22 9.56 2.90
C THR A 24 -1.59 8.11 3.16
N GLY A 25 -1.75 7.30 2.11
CA GLY A 25 -2.00 5.86 2.23
C GLY A 25 -0.84 5.10 2.88
N SER A 26 0.39 5.61 2.81
CA SER A 26 1.57 4.98 3.41
C SER A 26 1.45 4.85 4.94
N LEU A 27 0.78 5.77 5.60
CA LEU A 27 0.52 5.70 7.05
C LEU A 27 -0.34 4.47 7.40
N PHE A 28 -1.42 4.27 6.66
CA PHE A 28 -2.33 3.13 6.87
C PHE A 28 -1.70 1.82 6.43
N LEU A 29 -0.89 1.84 5.36
CA LEU A 29 -0.10 0.67 4.94
C LEU A 29 0.91 0.27 6.02
N SER A 30 1.56 1.24 6.68
CA SER A 30 2.43 0.98 7.84
C SER A 30 1.67 0.39 9.01
N PHE A 31 0.45 0.86 9.25
CA PHE A 31 -0.41 0.33 10.31
C PHE A 31 -0.80 -1.13 10.05
N ILE A 32 -1.27 -1.44 8.85
CA ILE A 32 -1.58 -2.83 8.45
C ILE A 32 -0.33 -3.71 8.57
N SER A 33 0.82 -3.21 8.07
CA SER A 33 2.09 -3.93 8.17
C SER A 33 2.46 -4.22 9.62
N LEU A 34 2.30 -3.26 10.52
CA LEU A 34 2.55 -3.45 11.96
C LEU A 34 1.64 -4.52 12.55
N LEU A 35 0.35 -4.46 12.29
CA LEU A 35 -0.62 -5.43 12.82
C LEU A 35 -0.36 -6.86 12.34
N GLU A 36 -0.02 -7.02 11.07
CA GLU A 36 0.16 -8.34 10.44
C GLU A 36 1.53 -8.97 10.67
N ASN A 37 2.55 -8.19 11.02
CA ASN A 37 3.90 -8.69 11.22
C ASN A 37 4.38 -8.65 12.68
N SER A 38 3.60 -8.07 13.58
CA SER A 38 3.95 -8.04 15.00
C SER A 38 3.34 -9.24 15.74
N SER A 39 4.17 -9.90 16.54
CA SER A 39 3.75 -11.04 17.38
C SER A 39 3.44 -10.65 18.83
N VAL A 40 3.49 -9.36 19.16
CA VAL A 40 3.42 -8.89 20.55
C VAL A 40 2.34 -7.82 20.80
N LEU A 41 1.59 -7.45 19.77
CA LEU A 41 0.44 -6.56 19.91
C LEU A 41 -0.74 -7.32 20.51
N VAL A 42 -1.43 -6.66 21.43
CA VAL A 42 -2.62 -7.20 22.11
C VAL A 42 -3.73 -6.16 22.16
N ALA A 43 -4.95 -6.60 22.37
CA ALA A 43 -6.07 -5.71 22.62
C ALA A 43 -5.77 -4.78 23.81
N GLY A 44 -6.14 -3.51 23.71
CA GLY A 44 -5.81 -2.45 24.65
C GLY A 44 -4.49 -1.72 24.34
N ASP A 45 -3.66 -2.22 23.42
CA ASP A 45 -2.47 -1.48 22.98
C ASP A 45 -2.85 -0.20 22.24
N ARG A 46 -2.14 0.88 22.54
CA ARG A 46 -2.34 2.18 21.89
C ARG A 46 -1.31 2.40 20.79
N ILE A 47 -1.82 2.76 19.62
CA ILE A 47 -1.02 3.07 18.43
C ILE A 47 -1.14 4.55 18.15
N GLY A 48 0.02 5.24 18.10
CA GLY A 48 0.10 6.63 17.67
C GLY A 48 0.33 6.73 16.16
N PHE A 49 -0.39 7.62 15.53
CA PHE A 49 -0.28 7.93 14.11
C PHE A 49 0.19 9.37 13.94
N PHE A 50 1.20 9.57 13.13
CA PHE A 50 1.65 10.90 12.73
C PHE A 50 1.73 10.99 11.22
N SER A 51 1.02 11.93 10.64
CA SER A 51 1.05 12.25 9.23
C SER A 51 1.53 13.67 9.03
N TYR A 52 2.41 13.87 8.05
CA TYR A 52 2.90 15.18 7.66
C TYR A 52 2.70 15.40 6.17
N GLY A 53 2.09 16.52 5.81
CA GLY A 53 1.93 16.97 4.44
C GLY A 53 2.83 18.18 4.13
N SER A 54 3.42 18.22 2.93
CA SER A 54 4.33 19.30 2.50
C SER A 54 3.68 20.68 2.40
N GLY A 55 2.34 20.78 2.46
CA GLY A 55 1.60 22.04 2.65
C GLY A 55 1.69 22.59 4.08
N ALA A 56 2.64 22.08 4.89
CA ALA A 56 2.93 22.40 6.27
C ALA A 56 1.79 22.05 7.25
N VAL A 57 1.10 20.93 7.01
CA VAL A 57 0.12 20.38 7.94
C VAL A 57 0.65 19.07 8.53
N GLY A 58 0.75 19.00 9.85
CA GLY A 58 1.02 17.77 10.60
C GLY A 58 -0.19 17.39 11.43
N GLU A 59 -0.56 16.12 11.41
CA GLU A 59 -1.66 15.58 12.20
C GLU A 59 -1.16 14.41 13.05
N PHE A 60 -1.53 14.44 14.32
CA PHE A 60 -1.28 13.34 15.25
C PHE A 60 -2.60 12.87 15.84
N PHE A 61 -2.84 11.57 15.80
CA PHE A 61 -3.95 10.93 16.48
C PHE A 61 -3.53 9.59 17.05
N ALA A 62 -4.33 9.01 17.91
CA ALA A 62 -4.08 7.70 18.49
C ALA A 62 -5.34 6.84 18.42
N GLY A 63 -5.12 5.54 18.23
CA GLY A 63 -6.15 4.52 18.31
C GLY A 63 -5.79 3.48 19.36
N GLU A 64 -6.76 2.69 19.77
CA GLU A 64 -6.60 1.55 20.67
C GLU A 64 -7.04 0.29 19.95
N LEU A 65 -6.26 -0.78 20.05
CA LEU A 65 -6.60 -2.08 19.48
C LEU A 65 -7.76 -2.70 20.26
N VAL A 66 -8.83 -3.01 19.56
CA VAL A 66 -10.00 -3.65 20.16
C VAL A 66 -9.83 -5.17 20.20
N GLU A 67 -10.57 -5.83 21.09
CA GLU A 67 -10.62 -7.29 21.15
C GLU A 67 -11.08 -7.88 19.80
N GLY A 68 -10.38 -8.91 19.34
CA GLY A 68 -10.69 -9.58 18.07
C GLY A 68 -10.18 -8.86 16.82
N PHE A 69 -9.31 -7.85 16.94
CA PHE A 69 -8.72 -7.18 15.78
C PHE A 69 -7.98 -8.17 14.86
N GLU A 70 -7.43 -9.23 15.44
CA GLU A 70 -6.69 -10.27 14.69
C GLU A 70 -7.58 -10.97 13.64
N ASN A 71 -8.89 -11.04 13.89
CA ASN A 71 -9.85 -11.66 12.96
C ASN A 71 -10.12 -10.80 11.72
N GLN A 72 -9.66 -9.55 11.72
CA GLN A 72 -9.78 -8.61 10.58
C GLN A 72 -8.51 -8.53 9.74
N LEU A 73 -7.48 -9.31 10.07
CA LEU A 73 -6.23 -9.31 9.35
C LEU A 73 -6.31 -10.23 8.12
N HIS A 74 -5.71 -9.79 7.01
CA HIS A 74 -5.70 -10.49 5.73
C HIS A 74 -4.29 -10.93 5.33
N ILE A 75 -3.53 -11.48 6.30
CA ILE A 75 -2.09 -11.79 6.17
C ILE A 75 -1.79 -12.66 4.95
N ALA A 76 -2.56 -13.74 4.73
CA ALA A 76 -2.34 -14.65 3.62
C ALA A 76 -2.61 -13.98 2.27
N GLU A 77 -3.67 -13.19 2.18
CA GLU A 77 -4.06 -12.47 0.97
C GLU A 77 -3.03 -11.39 0.61
N HIS A 78 -2.59 -10.60 1.59
CA HIS A 78 -1.59 -9.56 1.36
C HIS A 78 -0.22 -10.14 0.98
N LYS A 79 0.20 -11.26 1.60
CA LYS A 79 1.41 -11.96 1.19
C LYS A 79 1.32 -12.47 -0.24
N ALA A 80 0.23 -13.16 -0.59
CA ALA A 80 0.01 -13.64 -1.94
C ALA A 80 0.03 -12.50 -2.97
N LEU A 81 -0.62 -11.37 -2.65
CA LEU A 81 -0.62 -10.18 -3.51
C LEU A 81 0.80 -9.65 -3.77
N LEU A 82 1.64 -9.61 -2.76
CA LEU A 82 3.02 -9.15 -2.90
C LEU A 82 3.92 -10.15 -3.65
N GLU A 83 3.71 -11.46 -3.45
CA GLU A 83 4.50 -12.52 -4.05
C GLU A 83 4.16 -12.75 -5.53
N THR A 84 2.93 -12.50 -5.94
CA THR A 84 2.47 -12.68 -7.35
C THR A 84 2.89 -11.56 -8.29
N ARG A 85 3.54 -10.50 -7.79
CA ARG A 85 4.01 -9.40 -8.63
C ARG A 85 5.11 -9.87 -9.58
N LYS A 86 5.01 -9.46 -10.85
CA LYS A 86 6.06 -9.71 -11.85
C LYS A 86 7.30 -8.88 -11.51
N MET A 87 8.45 -9.52 -11.42
CA MET A 87 9.75 -8.85 -11.40
C MET A 87 10.04 -8.35 -12.82
N LEU A 88 10.34 -7.07 -12.97
CA LEU A 88 10.72 -6.46 -14.24
C LEU A 88 12.24 -6.35 -14.34
N THR A 89 12.78 -6.40 -15.55
CA THR A 89 14.13 -5.92 -15.83
C THR A 89 14.15 -4.38 -15.80
N VAL A 90 15.33 -3.79 -15.79
CA VAL A 90 15.49 -2.32 -15.87
C VAL A 90 14.88 -1.79 -17.17
N GLU A 91 15.15 -2.49 -18.28
CA GLU A 91 14.65 -2.14 -19.61
C GLU A 91 13.11 -2.19 -19.66
N GLU A 92 12.49 -3.27 -19.17
CA GLU A 92 11.03 -3.37 -19.09
C GLU A 92 10.42 -2.27 -18.20
N TYR A 93 11.10 -1.89 -17.11
CA TYR A 93 10.65 -0.80 -16.24
C TYR A 93 10.73 0.55 -16.95
N GLU A 94 11.84 0.82 -17.66
CA GLU A 94 12.04 2.07 -18.40
C GLU A 94 11.00 2.23 -19.52
N GLU A 95 10.68 1.17 -20.25
CA GLU A 95 9.62 1.17 -21.26
C GLU A 95 8.26 1.56 -20.66
N ILE A 96 7.89 0.97 -19.52
CA ILE A 96 6.64 1.30 -18.84
C ILE A 96 6.66 2.72 -18.26
N PHE A 97 7.82 3.15 -17.74
CA PHE A 97 7.97 4.47 -17.10
C PHE A 97 7.80 5.62 -18.08
N ILE A 98 8.27 5.46 -19.32
CA ILE A 98 8.13 6.47 -20.39
C ILE A 98 6.78 6.38 -21.11
N GLU A 99 5.99 5.32 -20.87
CA GLU A 99 4.65 5.20 -21.45
C GLU A 99 3.76 6.33 -20.95
N VAL A 100 3.37 7.21 -21.84
CA VAL A 100 2.46 8.32 -21.51
C VAL A 100 1.03 7.89 -21.77
N VAL A 101 0.24 7.86 -20.72
CA VAL A 101 -1.22 7.71 -20.83
C VAL A 101 -1.80 9.09 -21.17
N ASP A 102 -2.17 9.28 -22.43
CA ASP A 102 -2.85 10.50 -22.86
C ASP A 102 -4.25 10.56 -22.22
N SER A 103 -4.45 11.55 -21.36
CA SER A 103 -5.74 11.79 -20.70
C SER A 103 -6.70 12.63 -21.53
N SER A 104 -6.27 13.16 -22.68
CA SER A 104 -7.06 14.09 -23.51
C SER A 104 -7.95 13.39 -24.54
N GLY A 105 -7.81 12.08 -24.71
CA GLY A 105 -8.53 11.29 -25.72
C GLY A 105 -9.29 10.09 -25.14
N GLU A 106 -9.89 9.34 -26.04
CA GLU A 106 -10.40 8.01 -25.74
C GLU A 106 -9.31 6.98 -26.04
N GLN A 107 -8.91 6.20 -25.04
CA GLN A 107 -7.93 5.12 -25.18
C GLN A 107 -8.46 3.84 -24.59
N THR A 108 -8.18 2.72 -25.25
CA THR A 108 -8.49 1.38 -24.74
C THR A 108 -7.19 0.61 -24.60
N PHE A 109 -6.96 0.02 -23.44
CA PHE A 109 -5.79 -0.80 -23.15
C PHE A 109 -6.19 -2.27 -23.11
N THR A 110 -5.45 -3.07 -23.86
CA THR A 110 -5.57 -4.52 -23.78
C THR A 110 -4.38 -5.02 -22.97
N ARG A 111 -4.54 -5.06 -21.65
CA ARG A 111 -3.53 -5.62 -20.76
C ARG A 111 -4.02 -6.96 -20.23
N GLU A 112 -3.37 -8.03 -20.63
CA GLU A 112 -3.55 -9.34 -20.06
C GLU A 112 -2.67 -9.46 -18.81
N ASP A 113 -3.19 -9.01 -17.68
CA ASP A 113 -2.58 -9.27 -16.39
C ASP A 113 -3.58 -9.97 -15.46
N ASN A 114 -3.05 -10.62 -14.43
CA ASN A 114 -3.84 -11.29 -13.40
C ASN A 114 -4.16 -10.39 -12.21
N SER A 115 -3.96 -9.08 -12.36
CA SER A 115 -4.30 -8.09 -11.33
C SER A 115 -5.79 -8.12 -11.03
N PRO A 116 -6.19 -8.01 -9.75
CA PRO A 116 -7.59 -7.89 -9.38
C PRO A 116 -8.22 -6.59 -9.89
N VAL A 117 -7.40 -5.56 -10.17
CA VAL A 117 -7.83 -4.28 -10.72
C VAL A 117 -6.93 -3.93 -11.90
N THR A 118 -7.50 -3.78 -13.08
CA THR A 118 -6.76 -3.48 -14.31
C THR A 118 -7.27 -2.19 -14.94
N LEU A 119 -6.36 -1.29 -15.33
CA LEU A 119 -6.69 -0.10 -16.13
C LEU A 119 -7.03 -0.55 -17.56
N THR A 120 -8.28 -0.35 -17.98
CA THR A 120 -8.78 -0.77 -19.28
C THR A 120 -8.88 0.35 -20.30
N GLY A 121 -8.77 1.60 -19.87
CA GLY A 121 -8.81 2.73 -20.78
C GLY A 121 -8.91 4.09 -20.11
N VAL A 122 -9.04 5.09 -20.97
CA VAL A 122 -9.40 6.46 -20.59
C VAL A 122 -10.62 6.87 -21.45
N LYS A 123 -11.63 7.44 -20.83
CA LYS A 123 -12.82 7.96 -21.51
C LYS A 123 -13.25 9.25 -20.85
N ASN A 124 -13.45 10.31 -21.64
CA ASN A 124 -13.84 11.63 -21.14
C ASN A 124 -12.92 12.15 -20.02
N HIS A 125 -11.60 11.98 -20.17
CA HIS A 125 -10.56 12.33 -19.18
C HIS A 125 -10.61 11.50 -17.88
N GLU A 126 -11.43 10.45 -17.80
CA GLU A 126 -11.54 9.56 -16.64
C GLU A 126 -10.90 8.21 -16.93
N ARG A 127 -10.09 7.71 -16.00
CA ARG A 127 -9.53 6.36 -16.08
C ARG A 127 -10.61 5.32 -15.84
N GLN A 128 -10.67 4.33 -16.71
CA GLN A 128 -11.61 3.21 -16.63
C GLN A 128 -10.89 1.99 -16.08
N TYR A 129 -11.48 1.35 -15.08
CA TYR A 129 -10.90 0.15 -14.45
C TYR A 129 -11.90 -1.01 -14.52
N THR A 130 -11.36 -2.22 -14.68
CA THR A 130 -12.11 -3.45 -14.49
C THR A 130 -11.65 -4.11 -13.19
N ILE A 131 -12.60 -4.56 -12.40
CA ILE A 131 -12.38 -5.35 -11.18
C ILE A 131 -12.76 -6.79 -11.53
N LYS A 132 -11.82 -7.74 -11.29
CA LYS A 132 -12.01 -9.18 -11.53
C LYS A 132 -12.47 -9.89 -10.26
#